data_2a2885dbf0d12686f40e678ffc9ae811
#
_entry.id   2a2885dbf0d12686f40e678ffc9ae811
#
_cell.length_a   1.000
_cell.length_b   1.000
_cell.length_c   1.000
_cell.angle_alpha   90.00
_cell.angle_beta   90.00
_cell.angle_gamma   90.00
#
_symmetry.space_group_name_H-M   'P 1'
#
loop_
_entity.id
_entity.type
_entity.pdbx_description
1 polymer ?
#
loop_
_entity_poly.entity_id
_entity_poly.type
_entity_poly.pdbx_seq_one_letter_code
_entity_poly.pdbx_strand_id
1 'polypeptide(L)'
;MADYEDFTIGQNLESWVLDKCEEWRDHYSSNYEEKHEEYFRLWRGIWDGSDTLRESERSKLIAPALQQAVESSVAEVEEATFGRGKWFDIRDDVADQNPVDIQQMRKQLQEDFSFTKARKTVAEAILNGAIYGTGIGEIVIEEVKEMRPATQPIMEGAMQAVGVEVQDRFVVKLNPVLPQNFLIDPVASTVEDALGCAVDQFVPTHQVKMLQEQGVYNDEDIGLASTDTDLEPDKELAHYPEDKVRLIKYYGLVPRDLFNDAVEEEDAEVVSLTESAEESEYVEAIVIIANGVLMKVEENPYMMQDRPIVAFPWDVVPNRFWGRGVCEKGYNSQKALDTELRARIDALALTIHPMMAIDASRLPRGMKPEVRPGKIFLTNGNPAEVLQPFNFGQVGQVTFAQAGQLEQMVQQATGAVDSSG
;
A
#
# COMPACT_ATOMS: atom_id res chain seq x y z
N MET A 1 16.16 -37.30 -13.92
CA MET A 1 17.04 -36.16 -13.78
C MET A 1 16.94 -35.44 -15.10
N ALA A 2 16.15 -34.38 -15.14
CA ALA A 2 16.00 -33.54 -16.32
C ALA A 2 17.04 -32.42 -16.19
N ASP A 3 17.79 -32.24 -17.27
CA ASP A 3 18.89 -31.30 -17.38
C ASP A 3 18.38 -29.85 -17.14
N TYR A 4 18.74 -29.27 -16.01
CA TYR A 4 18.53 -27.87 -15.68
C TYR A 4 19.71 -26.97 -16.10
N GLU A 5 20.62 -27.47 -16.93
CA GLU A 5 21.91 -26.82 -17.21
C GLU A 5 21.93 -25.79 -18.36
N ASP A 6 20.81 -25.46 -19.03
CA ASP A 6 20.93 -24.74 -20.31
C ASP A 6 20.24 -23.37 -20.43
N PHE A 7 19.87 -22.70 -19.29
CA PHE A 7 19.21 -21.40 -19.38
C PHE A 7 20.08 -20.16 -19.01
N THR A 8 21.32 -20.35 -18.62
CA THR A 8 22.18 -19.25 -18.13
C THR A 8 23.20 -18.73 -19.13
N ILE A 9 23.25 -19.26 -20.35
CA ILE A 9 24.22 -18.81 -21.34
C ILE A 9 23.70 -17.51 -22.00
N GLY A 10 24.18 -16.36 -21.53
CA GLY A 10 24.00 -15.05 -22.15
C GLY A 10 22.99 -14.09 -21.44
N GLN A 11 22.54 -14.40 -20.23
CA GLN A 11 21.77 -13.46 -19.43
C GLN A 11 22.71 -12.66 -18.54
N ASN A 12 22.59 -11.33 -18.56
CA ASN A 12 23.24 -10.45 -17.60
C ASN A 12 22.43 -10.43 -16.28
N LEU A 13 23.07 -10.08 -15.17
CA LEU A 13 22.43 -9.96 -13.85
C LEU A 13 21.14 -9.11 -13.89
N GLU A 14 21.21 -7.99 -14.59
CA GLU A 14 20.10 -7.06 -14.79
C GLU A 14 18.88 -7.76 -15.42
N SER A 15 19.08 -8.47 -16.55
CA SER A 15 17.99 -9.15 -17.24
C SER A 15 17.40 -10.27 -16.36
N TRP A 16 18.23 -11.01 -15.64
CA TRP A 16 17.78 -12.05 -14.74
C TRP A 16 16.89 -11.51 -13.61
N VAL A 17 17.30 -10.39 -12.98
CA VAL A 17 16.49 -9.73 -11.92
C VAL A 17 15.18 -9.19 -12.48
N LEU A 18 15.21 -8.56 -13.66
CA LEU A 18 14.01 -8.04 -14.32
C LEU A 18 13.02 -9.17 -14.65
N ASP A 19 13.49 -10.28 -15.24
CA ASP A 19 12.66 -11.45 -15.56
C ASP A 19 11.99 -12.01 -14.29
N LYS A 20 12.73 -12.08 -13.16
CA LYS A 20 12.15 -12.52 -11.89
C LYS A 20 11.12 -11.55 -11.33
N CYS A 21 11.40 -10.26 -11.42
CA CYS A 21 10.45 -9.23 -10.99
C CYS A 21 9.17 -9.22 -11.86
N GLU A 22 9.27 -9.48 -13.16
CA GLU A 22 8.11 -9.62 -14.04
C GLU A 22 7.28 -10.87 -13.71
N GLU A 23 7.92 -12.02 -13.51
CA GLU A 23 7.25 -13.26 -13.09
C GLU A 23 6.44 -13.04 -11.79
N TRP A 24 7.03 -12.38 -10.80
CA TRP A 24 6.37 -12.09 -9.51
C TRP A 24 5.25 -11.06 -9.65
N ARG A 25 5.43 -10.08 -10.53
CA ARG A 25 4.40 -9.09 -10.85
C ARG A 25 3.19 -9.73 -11.51
N ASP A 26 3.41 -10.57 -12.52
CA ASP A 26 2.35 -11.29 -13.20
C ASP A 26 1.56 -12.18 -12.24
N HIS A 27 2.27 -12.82 -11.31
CA HIS A 27 1.61 -13.58 -10.25
C HIS A 27 0.77 -12.70 -9.33
N TYR A 28 1.31 -11.55 -8.91
CA TYR A 28 0.57 -10.60 -8.06
C TYR A 28 -0.66 -10.03 -8.78
N SER A 29 -0.50 -9.56 -10.01
CA SER A 29 -1.59 -8.95 -10.77
C SER A 29 -2.71 -9.96 -11.07
N SER A 30 -2.37 -11.19 -11.41
CA SER A 30 -3.36 -12.24 -11.69
C SER A 30 -4.16 -12.69 -10.45
N ASN A 31 -3.61 -12.60 -9.24
CA ASN A 31 -4.23 -13.21 -8.05
C ASN A 31 -4.72 -12.20 -7.01
N TYR A 32 -4.10 -11.04 -6.90
CA TYR A 32 -4.28 -10.12 -5.76
C TYR A 32 -4.68 -8.70 -6.15
N GLU A 33 -4.17 -8.14 -7.23
CA GLU A 33 -4.30 -6.73 -7.60
C GLU A 33 -5.75 -6.26 -7.65
N GLU A 34 -6.62 -6.91 -8.44
CA GLU A 34 -8.04 -6.58 -8.55
C GLU A 34 -8.76 -6.58 -7.19
N LYS A 35 -8.41 -7.55 -6.32
CA LYS A 35 -9.00 -7.65 -4.98
C LYS A 35 -8.51 -6.53 -4.07
N HIS A 36 -7.21 -6.21 -4.11
CA HIS A 36 -6.62 -5.15 -3.31
C HIS A 36 -7.16 -3.78 -3.69
N GLU A 37 -7.33 -3.50 -4.98
CA GLU A 37 -7.99 -2.29 -5.45
C GLU A 37 -9.44 -2.20 -4.96
N GLU A 38 -10.17 -3.29 -5.02
CA GLU A 38 -11.55 -3.32 -4.55
C GLU A 38 -11.64 -3.12 -3.03
N TYR A 39 -10.73 -3.69 -2.24
CA TYR A 39 -10.67 -3.46 -0.79
C TYR A 39 -10.39 -2.00 -0.47
N PHE A 40 -9.45 -1.38 -1.16
CA PHE A 40 -9.13 0.04 -1.02
C PHE A 40 -10.33 0.93 -1.36
N ARG A 41 -11.01 0.66 -2.47
CA ARG A 41 -12.22 1.40 -2.86
C ARG A 41 -13.34 1.29 -1.84
N LEU A 42 -13.61 0.07 -1.34
CA LEU A 42 -14.64 -0.15 -0.33
C LEU A 42 -14.32 0.59 0.97
N TRP A 43 -13.05 0.57 1.40
CA TRP A 43 -12.60 1.34 2.56
C TRP A 43 -12.76 2.84 2.34
N ARG A 44 -12.35 3.36 1.17
CA ARG A 44 -12.50 4.79 0.84
C ARG A 44 -13.93 5.21 0.53
N GLY A 45 -14.86 4.28 0.32
CA GLY A 45 -16.21 4.58 -0.13
C GLY A 45 -16.27 5.12 -1.56
N ILE A 46 -15.31 4.77 -2.41
CA ILE A 46 -15.23 5.19 -3.81
C ILE A 46 -16.09 4.28 -4.68
N TRP A 47 -16.93 4.90 -5.51
CA TRP A 47 -17.78 4.19 -6.44
C TRP A 47 -16.98 3.57 -7.59
N ASP A 48 -17.30 2.31 -7.93
CA ASP A 48 -16.62 1.63 -9.03
C ASP A 48 -17.11 2.06 -10.41
N GLY A 49 -16.18 2.13 -11.35
CA GLY A 49 -16.48 2.34 -12.76
C GLY A 49 -17.31 1.22 -13.40
N SER A 50 -17.13 -0.04 -12.96
CA SER A 50 -17.96 -1.17 -13.41
C SER A 50 -19.42 -1.04 -12.98
N ASP A 51 -19.69 -0.39 -11.88
CA ASP A 51 -21.04 -0.03 -11.42
C ASP A 51 -21.63 1.16 -12.20
N THR A 52 -20.87 1.83 -13.07
CA THR A 52 -21.37 2.92 -13.94
C THR A 52 -22.35 2.44 -15.00
N LEU A 53 -22.43 1.13 -15.26
CA LEU A 53 -23.50 0.51 -16.05
C LEU A 53 -24.88 0.66 -15.41
N ARG A 54 -24.97 1.04 -14.13
CA ARG A 54 -26.22 1.44 -13.51
C ARG A 54 -26.70 2.78 -14.08
N GLU A 55 -27.96 2.85 -14.44
CA GLU A 55 -28.60 4.09 -14.87
C GLU A 55 -28.34 5.23 -13.89
N SER A 56 -28.12 6.43 -14.40
CA SER A 56 -27.74 7.62 -13.61
C SER A 56 -28.73 7.99 -12.50
N GLU A 57 -29.95 7.48 -12.57
CA GLU A 57 -31.04 7.75 -11.64
C GLU A 57 -31.06 6.81 -10.42
N ARG A 58 -30.24 5.76 -10.41
CA ARG A 58 -30.17 4.79 -9.30
C ARG A 58 -29.19 5.19 -8.24
N SER A 59 -29.46 4.75 -7.01
CA SER A 59 -28.61 5.02 -5.85
C SER A 59 -27.21 4.43 -6.01
N LYS A 60 -26.18 5.24 -5.67
CA LYS A 60 -24.76 4.91 -5.67
C LYS A 60 -24.18 4.94 -4.24
N LEU A 61 -24.99 4.67 -3.23
CA LEU A 61 -24.54 4.68 -1.83
C LEU A 61 -23.61 3.51 -1.53
N ILE A 62 -22.55 3.79 -0.78
CA ILE A 62 -21.68 2.81 -0.11
C ILE A 62 -21.81 3.07 1.40
N ALA A 63 -22.15 2.03 2.16
CA ALA A 63 -22.28 2.14 3.60
C ALA A 63 -20.89 2.21 4.27
N PRO A 64 -20.67 3.07 5.27
CA PRO A 64 -19.35 3.25 5.89
C PRO A 64 -19.01 2.16 6.93
N ALA A 65 -19.74 1.03 6.98
CA ALA A 65 -19.56 0.02 8.01
C ALA A 65 -18.16 -0.63 7.97
N LEU A 66 -17.66 -0.94 6.78
CA LEU A 66 -16.32 -1.49 6.61
C LEU A 66 -15.23 -0.46 6.92
N GLN A 67 -15.42 0.80 6.51
CA GLN A 67 -14.50 1.89 6.85
C GLN A 67 -14.37 2.02 8.37
N GLN A 68 -15.48 2.09 9.09
CA GLN A 68 -15.47 2.18 10.56
C GLN A 68 -14.79 0.98 11.20
N ALA A 69 -15.00 -0.23 10.68
CA ALA A 69 -14.37 -1.45 11.18
C ALA A 69 -12.84 -1.41 11.00
N VAL A 70 -12.33 -0.96 9.87
CA VAL A 70 -10.89 -0.79 9.63
C VAL A 70 -10.31 0.27 10.55
N GLU A 71 -10.93 1.45 10.62
CA GLU A 71 -10.44 2.57 11.44
C GLU A 71 -10.43 2.23 12.94
N SER A 72 -11.45 1.54 13.46
CA SER A 72 -11.48 1.10 14.85
C SER A 72 -10.42 0.05 15.16
N SER A 73 -10.26 -0.94 14.29
CA SER A 73 -9.23 -1.99 14.48
C SER A 73 -7.81 -1.41 14.41
N VAL A 74 -7.55 -0.48 13.51
CA VAL A 74 -6.26 0.21 13.41
C VAL A 74 -6.01 1.06 14.66
N ALA A 75 -7.02 1.80 15.13
CA ALA A 75 -6.90 2.62 16.34
C ALA A 75 -6.61 1.78 17.59
N GLU A 76 -7.20 0.58 17.71
CA GLU A 76 -6.90 -0.35 18.82
C GLU A 76 -5.44 -0.84 18.77
N VAL A 77 -4.93 -1.20 17.59
CA VAL A 77 -3.53 -1.62 17.43
C VAL A 77 -2.58 -0.46 17.69
N GLU A 78 -2.89 0.74 17.19
CA GLU A 78 -2.09 1.94 17.47
C GLU A 78 -2.06 2.29 18.96
N GLU A 79 -3.18 2.21 19.64
CA GLU A 79 -3.26 2.46 21.09
C GLU A 79 -2.47 1.39 21.87
N ALA A 80 -2.57 0.12 21.48
CA ALA A 80 -1.81 -0.96 22.09
C ALA A 80 -0.29 -0.79 21.90
N THR A 81 0.13 -0.31 20.74
CA THR A 81 1.55 -0.14 20.37
C THR A 81 2.14 1.14 20.96
N PHE A 82 1.47 2.27 20.79
CA PHE A 82 2.00 3.61 21.08
C PHE A 82 1.44 4.27 22.33
N GLY A 83 0.36 3.75 22.91
CA GLY A 83 -0.38 4.41 24.00
C GLY A 83 0.43 4.57 25.29
N ARG A 84 1.45 3.73 25.50
CA ARG A 84 2.29 3.78 26.72
C ARG A 84 3.50 4.71 26.60
N GLY A 85 3.68 5.44 25.53
CA GLY A 85 4.77 6.42 25.32
C GLY A 85 6.14 5.82 25.02
N LYS A 86 6.43 4.61 25.51
CA LYS A 86 7.60 3.81 25.13
C LYS A 86 7.13 2.60 24.36
N TRP A 87 7.34 2.59 23.06
CA TRP A 87 6.89 1.53 22.18
C TRP A 87 8.01 0.57 21.75
N PHE A 88 9.28 0.87 22.10
CA PHE A 88 10.41 -0.03 21.92
C PHE A 88 11.33 0.03 23.13
N ASP A 89 12.12 -1.01 23.34
CA ASP A 89 13.17 -1.07 24.35
C ASP A 89 14.35 -1.87 23.81
N ILE A 90 15.56 -1.48 24.22
CA ILE A 90 16.79 -2.18 23.86
C ILE A 90 17.18 -3.02 25.06
N ARG A 91 17.33 -4.32 24.85
CA ARG A 91 17.84 -5.26 25.84
C ARG A 91 19.27 -5.62 25.50
N ASP A 92 20.09 -5.76 26.52
CA ASP A 92 21.44 -6.27 26.43
C ASP A 92 21.38 -7.78 26.67
N ASP A 93 21.64 -8.56 25.64
CA ASP A 93 21.72 -10.03 25.75
C ASP A 93 23.13 -10.51 26.05
N VAL A 94 24.13 -9.59 25.95
CA VAL A 94 25.55 -9.88 26.21
C VAL A 94 25.94 -9.23 27.53
N ALA A 95 26.23 -10.02 28.53
CA ALA A 95 26.48 -9.60 29.93
C ALA A 95 27.69 -8.64 30.16
N ASP A 96 28.43 -8.29 29.11
CA ASP A 96 29.66 -7.47 29.18
C ASP A 96 29.49 -6.03 28.63
N GLN A 97 28.32 -5.61 28.21
CA GLN A 97 28.14 -4.26 27.70
C GLN A 97 27.87 -3.24 28.82
N ASN A 98 28.48 -2.06 28.65
CA ASN A 98 28.36 -0.99 29.63
C ASN A 98 26.91 -0.42 29.60
N PRO A 99 26.13 -0.41 30.69
CA PRO A 99 24.76 0.09 30.71
C PRO A 99 24.62 1.56 30.27
N VAL A 100 25.71 2.34 30.26
CA VAL A 100 25.73 3.72 29.77
C VAL A 100 25.59 3.76 28.25
N ASP A 101 26.25 2.86 27.53
CA ASP A 101 26.25 2.81 26.08
C ASP A 101 24.85 2.42 25.54
N ILE A 102 24.17 1.49 26.21
CA ILE A 102 22.79 1.09 25.90
C ILE A 102 21.82 2.26 26.09
N GLN A 103 22.00 3.05 27.15
CA GLN A 103 21.15 4.23 27.37
C GLN A 103 21.38 5.31 26.29
N GLN A 104 22.60 5.50 25.85
CA GLN A 104 22.94 6.44 24.78
C GLN A 104 22.34 5.96 23.44
N MET A 105 22.50 4.68 23.11
CA MET A 105 21.91 4.08 21.89
C MET A 105 20.38 4.20 21.90
N ARG A 106 19.74 3.89 23.04
CA ARG A 106 18.28 4.06 23.19
C ARG A 106 17.85 5.50 22.96
N LYS A 107 18.57 6.47 23.52
CA LYS A 107 18.29 7.89 23.35
C LYS A 107 18.46 8.32 21.89
N GLN A 108 19.52 7.87 21.23
CA GLN A 108 19.78 8.17 19.84
C GLN A 108 18.69 7.61 18.93
N LEU A 109 18.31 6.34 19.08
CA LEU A 109 17.22 5.74 18.33
C LEU A 109 15.88 6.45 18.57
N GLN A 110 15.60 6.88 19.81
CA GLN A 110 14.39 7.64 20.11
C GLN A 110 14.37 9.00 19.42
N GLU A 111 15.52 9.69 19.34
CA GLU A 111 15.69 10.92 18.59
C GLU A 111 15.51 10.69 17.09
N ASP A 112 16.11 9.62 16.53
CA ASP A 112 16.00 9.24 15.12
C ASP A 112 14.54 8.92 14.73
N PHE A 113 13.85 8.13 15.52
CA PHE A 113 12.44 7.81 15.29
C PHE A 113 11.52 9.03 15.42
N SER A 114 11.86 9.97 16.29
CA SER A 114 11.15 11.25 16.39
C SER A 114 11.38 12.12 15.15
N PHE A 115 12.64 12.18 14.68
CA PHE A 115 13.02 12.94 13.51
C PHE A 115 12.37 12.38 12.22
N THR A 116 12.42 11.07 12.02
CA THR A 116 11.86 10.38 10.86
C THR A 116 10.33 10.20 10.93
N LYS A 117 9.71 10.60 12.05
CA LYS A 117 8.28 10.39 12.30
C LYS A 117 7.88 8.91 12.20
N ALA A 118 8.72 8.01 12.69
CA ALA A 118 8.55 6.56 12.59
C ALA A 118 7.17 6.09 13.08
N ARG A 119 6.59 6.75 14.10
CA ARG A 119 5.22 6.45 14.54
C ARG A 119 4.20 6.58 13.40
N LYS A 120 4.30 7.62 12.57
CA LYS A 120 3.39 7.83 11.45
C LYS A 120 3.56 6.75 10.38
N THR A 121 4.80 6.41 10.05
CA THR A 121 5.10 5.42 9.02
C THR A 121 4.71 4.00 9.44
N VAL A 122 4.89 3.68 10.73
CA VAL A 122 4.39 2.41 11.30
C VAL A 122 2.86 2.36 11.28
N ALA A 123 2.18 3.45 11.68
CA ALA A 123 0.72 3.53 11.61
C ALA A 123 0.19 3.34 10.18
N GLU A 124 0.89 3.88 9.18
CA GLU A 124 0.56 3.69 7.77
C GLU A 124 0.76 2.23 7.33
N ALA A 125 1.85 1.57 7.77
CA ALA A 125 2.06 0.15 7.53
C ALA A 125 0.98 -0.73 8.21
N ILE A 126 0.55 -0.38 9.42
CA ILE A 126 -0.57 -1.06 10.12
C ILE A 126 -1.88 -0.88 9.34
N LEU A 127 -2.16 0.31 8.85
CA LEU A 127 -3.34 0.58 8.03
C LEU A 127 -3.32 -0.25 6.73
N ASN A 128 -2.17 -0.30 6.05
CA ASN A 128 -2.00 -1.14 4.86
C ASN A 128 -2.24 -2.63 5.19
N GLY A 129 -1.74 -3.11 6.33
CA GLY A 129 -2.02 -4.46 6.81
C GLY A 129 -3.51 -4.72 7.04
N ALA A 130 -4.23 -3.78 7.63
CA ALA A 130 -5.67 -3.90 7.87
C ALA A 130 -6.49 -3.92 6.58
N ILE A 131 -6.11 -3.10 5.58
CA ILE A 131 -6.83 -3.02 4.30
C ILE A 131 -6.50 -4.21 3.41
N TYR A 132 -5.21 -4.43 3.13
CA TYR A 132 -4.75 -5.38 2.12
C TYR A 132 -4.42 -6.78 2.67
N GLY A 133 -4.25 -6.90 3.98
CA GLY A 133 -3.94 -8.16 4.65
C GLY A 133 -2.49 -8.32 5.10
N THR A 134 -1.54 -7.62 4.49
CA THR A 134 -0.13 -7.63 4.87
C THR A 134 0.40 -6.20 4.91
N GLY A 135 0.95 -5.80 6.04
CA GLY A 135 1.67 -4.55 6.17
C GLY A 135 3.16 -4.77 5.87
N ILE A 136 3.73 -3.91 5.03
CA ILE A 136 5.11 -4.04 4.56
C ILE A 136 5.83 -2.72 4.82
N GLY A 137 7.05 -2.82 5.31
CA GLY A 137 7.95 -1.68 5.51
C GLY A 137 9.37 -1.99 5.07
N GLU A 138 9.99 -1.05 4.37
CA GLU A 138 11.39 -1.07 4.00
C GLU A 138 12.19 -0.27 5.02
N ILE A 139 13.24 -0.85 5.59
CA ILE A 139 14.16 -0.16 6.49
C ILE A 139 15.27 0.43 5.63
N VAL A 140 15.41 1.76 5.66
CA VAL A 140 16.44 2.48 4.90
C VAL A 140 17.32 3.26 5.87
N ILE A 141 18.64 3.21 5.65
CA ILE A 141 19.59 4.03 6.36
C ILE A 141 19.94 5.21 5.46
N GLU A 142 19.57 6.41 5.89
CA GLU A 142 19.86 7.66 5.16
C GLU A 142 20.97 8.45 5.87
N GLU A 143 21.89 8.97 5.09
CA GLU A 143 22.89 9.94 5.58
C GLU A 143 22.29 11.34 5.54
N VAL A 144 22.15 11.96 6.71
CA VAL A 144 21.60 13.31 6.86
C VAL A 144 22.68 14.26 7.36
N LYS A 145 22.87 15.39 6.68
CA LYS A 145 23.80 16.43 7.12
C LYS A 145 23.14 17.29 8.18
N GLU A 146 23.60 17.16 9.43
CA GLU A 146 23.13 17.93 10.56
C GLU A 146 24.05 19.13 10.80
N MET A 147 23.47 20.34 10.82
CA MET A 147 24.20 21.55 11.17
C MET A 147 24.17 21.75 12.68
N ARG A 148 25.32 21.60 13.33
CA ARG A 148 25.47 21.87 14.76
C ARG A 148 26.27 23.15 14.99
N PRO A 149 25.94 23.94 16.05
CA PRO A 149 26.77 25.07 16.42
C PRO A 149 28.11 24.58 16.91
N ALA A 150 29.20 24.96 16.21
CA ALA A 150 30.55 24.72 16.70
C ALA A 150 30.78 25.57 17.94
N THR A 151 31.00 24.91 19.09
CA THR A 151 31.19 25.58 20.37
C THR A 151 32.67 25.49 20.79
N GLN A 152 33.29 26.62 21.13
CA GLN A 152 34.61 26.65 21.71
C GLN A 152 34.56 27.06 23.20
N PRO A 153 35.30 26.39 24.07
CA PRO A 153 35.41 26.80 25.46
C PRO A 153 36.22 28.11 25.57
N ILE A 154 35.65 29.14 26.20
CA ILE A 154 36.28 30.44 26.37
C ILE A 154 36.92 30.57 27.76
N MET A 155 36.31 30.01 28.80
CA MET A 155 36.77 29.92 30.17
C MET A 155 36.12 28.73 30.86
N GLU A 156 36.64 28.35 32.06
CA GLU A 156 36.08 27.22 32.83
C GLU A 156 34.54 27.34 32.95
N GLY A 157 33.85 26.50 32.18
CA GLY A 157 32.40 26.34 32.21
C GLY A 157 31.57 27.18 31.22
N ALA A 158 32.17 28.05 30.40
CA ALA A 158 31.46 28.82 29.39
C ALA A 158 31.79 28.36 27.95
N MET A 159 30.77 28.07 27.16
CA MET A 159 30.88 27.70 25.74
C MET A 159 30.34 28.83 24.86
N GLN A 160 31.05 29.23 23.83
CA GLN A 160 30.55 30.19 22.83
C GLN A 160 30.43 29.51 21.47
N ALA A 161 29.28 29.74 20.80
CA ALA A 161 29.10 29.32 19.41
C ALA A 161 29.99 30.18 18.50
N VAL A 162 30.94 29.54 17.80
CA VAL A 162 31.95 30.22 16.94
C VAL A 162 31.62 30.03 15.46
N GLY A 163 30.75 29.10 15.11
CA GLY A 163 30.38 28.77 13.73
C GLY A 163 29.34 27.68 13.66
N VAL A 164 29.13 27.17 12.46
CA VAL A 164 28.28 26.01 12.19
C VAL A 164 29.21 24.90 11.68
N GLU A 165 29.14 23.74 12.32
CA GLU A 165 29.82 22.52 11.91
C GLU A 165 28.78 21.61 11.27
N VAL A 166 29.09 21.08 10.09
CA VAL A 166 28.26 20.08 9.41
C VAL A 166 28.76 18.70 9.83
N GLN A 167 27.90 17.94 10.48
CA GLN A 167 28.19 16.55 10.84
C GLN A 167 27.29 15.62 10.04
N ASP A 168 27.88 14.59 9.44
CA ASP A 168 27.14 13.53 8.78
C ASP A 168 26.57 12.59 9.85
N ARG A 169 25.27 12.34 9.78
CA ARG A 169 24.52 11.47 10.69
C ARG A 169 23.75 10.42 9.92
N PHE A 170 23.93 9.17 10.28
CA PHE A 170 23.12 8.09 9.76
C PHE A 170 21.82 7.99 10.57
N VAL A 171 20.69 7.99 9.87
CA VAL A 171 19.36 7.94 10.46
C VAL A 171 18.61 6.76 9.89
N VAL A 172 18.03 5.95 10.78
CA VAL A 172 17.18 4.82 10.39
C VAL A 172 15.78 5.31 10.09
N LYS A 173 15.28 5.01 8.91
CA LYS A 173 13.95 5.36 8.43
C LYS A 173 13.19 4.12 8.02
N LEU A 174 11.92 4.06 8.38
CA LEU A 174 10.98 3.06 7.88
C LEU A 174 10.11 3.68 6.79
N ASN A 175 10.13 3.09 5.61
CA ASN A 175 9.25 3.47 4.50
C ASN A 175 8.13 2.43 4.37
N PRO A 176 6.86 2.80 4.53
CA PRO A 176 5.76 1.89 4.26
C PRO A 176 5.70 1.59 2.76
N VAL A 177 5.58 0.31 2.41
CA VAL A 177 5.51 -0.15 1.01
C VAL A 177 4.09 -0.61 0.73
N LEU A 178 3.52 -0.12 -0.37
CA LEU A 178 2.21 -0.58 -0.82
C LEU A 178 2.34 -1.98 -1.45
N PRO A 179 1.34 -2.87 -1.29
CA PRO A 179 1.37 -4.20 -1.87
C PRO A 179 1.62 -4.23 -3.38
N GLN A 180 1.08 -3.26 -4.11
CA GLN A 180 1.28 -3.13 -5.57
C GLN A 180 2.73 -2.81 -5.96
N ASN A 181 3.51 -2.26 -5.05
CA ASN A 181 4.91 -1.90 -5.24
C ASN A 181 5.86 -2.95 -4.65
N PHE A 182 5.34 -4.02 -4.08
CA PHE A 182 6.13 -5.08 -3.46
C PHE A 182 5.98 -6.39 -4.21
N LEU A 183 7.10 -6.92 -4.65
CA LEU A 183 7.20 -8.16 -5.38
C LEU A 183 7.94 -9.19 -4.53
N ILE A 184 7.42 -10.40 -4.48
CA ILE A 184 8.01 -11.50 -3.72
C ILE A 184 7.80 -12.82 -4.45
N ASP A 185 8.70 -13.76 -4.24
CA ASP A 185 8.60 -15.12 -4.75
C ASP A 185 7.23 -15.74 -4.37
N PRO A 186 6.42 -16.18 -5.35
CA PRO A 186 5.11 -16.77 -5.13
C PRO A 186 5.09 -17.99 -4.23
N VAL A 187 6.21 -18.73 -4.14
CA VAL A 187 6.32 -19.96 -3.35
C VAL A 187 6.57 -19.66 -1.87
N ALA A 188 7.09 -18.47 -1.57
CA ALA A 188 7.47 -18.10 -0.21
C ALA A 188 6.27 -17.80 0.68
N SER A 189 6.42 -18.14 1.96
CA SER A 189 5.49 -17.75 3.02
C SER A 189 5.99 -16.59 3.88
N THR A 190 7.30 -16.37 3.90
CA THR A 190 7.95 -15.25 4.62
C THR A 190 8.98 -14.58 3.73
N VAL A 191 9.48 -13.40 4.14
CA VAL A 191 10.53 -12.69 3.39
C VAL A 191 11.84 -13.47 3.41
N GLU A 192 12.11 -14.17 4.51
CA GLU A 192 13.35 -14.92 4.74
C GLU A 192 13.41 -16.22 3.90
N ASP A 193 12.26 -16.88 3.70
CA ASP A 193 12.15 -18.13 2.93
C ASP A 193 12.12 -17.89 1.42
N ALA A 194 11.94 -16.65 0.97
CA ALA A 194 11.82 -16.30 -0.43
C ALA A 194 13.17 -16.39 -1.15
N LEU A 195 13.17 -16.76 -2.43
CA LEU A 195 14.35 -16.58 -3.28
C LEU A 195 14.82 -15.11 -3.22
N GLY A 196 13.90 -14.18 -3.29
CA GLY A 196 14.13 -12.76 -3.15
C GLY A 196 12.82 -12.00 -3.01
N CYS A 197 12.95 -10.71 -2.76
CA CYS A 197 11.86 -9.75 -2.81
C CYS A 197 12.35 -8.46 -3.48
N ALA A 198 11.44 -7.70 -4.05
CA ALA A 198 11.78 -6.43 -4.67
C ALA A 198 10.77 -5.34 -4.31
N VAL A 199 11.26 -4.12 -4.21
CA VAL A 199 10.45 -2.91 -4.11
C VAL A 199 10.53 -2.18 -5.44
N ASP A 200 9.40 -2.09 -6.14
CA ASP A 200 9.28 -1.46 -7.44
C ASP A 200 8.46 -0.17 -7.29
N GLN A 201 9.10 0.97 -7.48
CA GLN A 201 8.49 2.25 -7.27
C GLN A 201 8.95 3.30 -8.29
N PHE A 202 8.09 4.28 -8.56
CA PHE A 202 8.47 5.44 -9.35
C PHE A 202 9.05 6.52 -8.45
N VAL A 203 10.28 6.94 -8.75
CA VAL A 203 11.02 7.95 -8.00
C VAL A 203 11.28 9.15 -8.91
N PRO A 204 11.20 10.39 -8.40
CA PRO A 204 11.58 11.56 -9.18
C PRO A 204 13.05 11.51 -9.61
N THR A 205 13.35 11.86 -10.86
CA THR A 205 14.70 11.80 -11.45
C THR A 205 15.74 12.55 -10.64
N HIS A 206 15.37 13.67 -10.00
CA HIS A 206 16.29 14.45 -9.18
C HIS A 206 16.82 13.68 -7.95
N GLN A 207 16.02 12.77 -7.38
CA GLN A 207 16.47 11.97 -6.23
C GLN A 207 17.51 10.94 -6.65
N VAL A 208 17.32 10.30 -7.81
CA VAL A 208 18.29 9.34 -8.33
C VAL A 208 19.60 10.05 -8.70
N LYS A 209 19.54 11.21 -9.35
CA LYS A 209 20.72 12.02 -9.66
C LYS A 209 21.47 12.49 -8.41
N MET A 210 20.74 12.86 -7.36
CA MET A 210 21.37 13.23 -6.09
C MET A 210 22.14 12.05 -5.47
N LEU A 211 21.62 10.83 -5.57
CA LEU A 211 22.31 9.63 -5.08
C LEU A 211 23.50 9.24 -5.96
N GLN A 212 23.45 9.51 -7.28
CA GLN A 212 24.62 9.40 -8.17
C GLN A 212 25.70 10.42 -7.79
N GLU A 213 25.35 11.68 -7.58
CA GLU A 213 26.30 12.74 -7.14
C GLU A 213 26.94 12.42 -5.78
N GLN A 214 26.24 11.70 -4.91
CA GLN A 214 26.75 11.22 -3.62
C GLN A 214 27.62 9.96 -3.74
N GLY A 215 27.70 9.35 -4.93
CA GLY A 215 28.46 8.11 -5.14
C GLY A 215 27.78 6.86 -4.55
N VAL A 216 26.49 6.92 -4.24
CA VAL A 216 25.71 5.76 -3.77
C VAL A 216 25.26 4.90 -4.95
N TYR A 217 25.00 5.52 -6.09
CA TYR A 217 24.61 4.89 -7.36
C TYR A 217 25.67 5.17 -8.42
N ASN A 218 25.81 4.26 -9.37
CA ASN A 218 26.72 4.43 -10.50
C ASN A 218 26.32 5.62 -11.37
N ASP A 219 27.32 6.30 -11.96
CA ASP A 219 27.10 7.46 -12.83
C ASP A 219 26.76 7.02 -14.26
N GLU A 220 25.66 6.28 -14.39
CA GLU A 220 25.11 5.82 -15.67
C GLU A 220 24.03 6.77 -16.19
N ASP A 221 23.91 6.91 -17.53
CA ASP A 221 22.88 7.74 -18.13
C ASP A 221 21.51 7.05 -18.08
N ILE A 222 20.65 7.52 -17.20
CA ILE A 222 19.31 6.98 -17.00
C ILE A 222 18.41 7.57 -18.09
N GLY A 223 18.05 6.75 -19.08
CA GLY A 223 17.03 7.09 -20.05
C GLY A 223 15.72 7.48 -19.36
N LEU A 224 14.97 8.42 -19.93
CA LEU A 224 13.60 8.70 -19.46
C LEU A 224 12.75 7.44 -19.63
N ALA A 225 11.97 7.08 -18.61
CA ALA A 225 11.08 5.93 -18.70
C ALA A 225 10.15 6.12 -19.91
N SER A 226 10.13 5.14 -20.80
CA SER A 226 9.11 5.10 -21.85
C SER A 226 7.75 4.97 -21.15
N THR A 227 6.80 5.81 -21.54
CA THR A 227 5.44 5.87 -20.99
C THR A 227 4.59 4.62 -21.25
N ASP A 228 5.18 3.55 -21.76
CA ASP A 228 4.49 2.31 -22.14
C ASP A 228 4.40 1.25 -21.03
N THR A 229 4.73 1.59 -19.80
CA THR A 229 4.49 0.66 -18.69
C THR A 229 3.03 0.78 -18.25
N ASP A 230 2.30 -0.32 -18.38
CA ASP A 230 0.90 -0.54 -17.99
C ASP A 230 0.58 -0.35 -16.49
N LEU A 231 1.52 0.17 -15.71
CA LEU A 231 1.29 0.61 -14.35
C LEU A 231 0.57 1.97 -14.39
N GLU A 232 -0.71 1.95 -14.74
CA GLU A 232 -1.56 3.11 -14.48
C GLU A 232 -1.70 3.26 -12.96
N PRO A 233 -1.04 4.26 -12.35
CA PRO A 233 -1.28 4.57 -10.96
C PRO A 233 -2.71 5.07 -10.83
N ASP A 234 -3.27 4.84 -9.65
CA ASP A 234 -4.60 5.29 -9.26
C ASP A 234 -4.86 6.72 -9.77
N LYS A 235 -5.77 6.87 -10.73
CA LYS A 235 -6.00 8.13 -11.48
C LYS A 235 -6.32 9.34 -10.61
N GLU A 236 -6.68 9.13 -9.34
CA GLU A 236 -6.94 10.20 -8.38
C GLU A 236 -5.67 10.76 -7.72
N LEU A 237 -4.57 10.03 -7.70
CA LEU A 237 -3.29 10.47 -7.13
C LEU A 237 -2.30 10.97 -8.20
N ALA A 238 -2.65 10.86 -9.47
CA ALA A 238 -1.76 11.09 -10.59
C ALA A 238 -1.63 12.56 -11.00
N HIS A 239 -0.98 13.36 -10.19
CA HIS A 239 -0.20 14.47 -10.71
C HIS A 239 1.27 14.00 -10.79
N TYR A 240 1.57 13.19 -11.79
CA TYR A 240 2.93 12.70 -12.01
C TYR A 240 3.72 13.74 -12.79
N PRO A 241 4.84 14.27 -12.27
CA PRO A 241 5.76 15.03 -13.08
C PRO A 241 6.29 14.15 -14.22
N GLU A 242 6.51 14.75 -15.38
CA GLU A 242 7.02 14.09 -16.60
C GLU A 242 8.42 13.46 -16.42
N ASP A 243 9.09 13.73 -15.29
CA ASP A 243 10.43 13.26 -14.96
C ASP A 243 10.42 12.18 -13.87
N LYS A 244 10.04 10.97 -14.22
CA LYS A 244 10.10 9.81 -13.31
C LYS A 244 10.99 8.72 -13.83
N VAL A 245 11.62 8.04 -12.86
CA VAL A 245 12.43 6.85 -13.05
C VAL A 245 11.77 5.70 -12.31
N ARG A 246 11.57 4.58 -12.98
CA ARG A 246 11.18 3.33 -12.32
C ARG A 246 12.40 2.76 -11.63
N LEU A 247 12.35 2.66 -10.31
CA LEU A 247 13.42 2.12 -9.49
C LEU A 247 12.99 0.78 -8.91
N ILE A 248 13.72 -0.26 -9.25
CA ILE A 248 13.56 -1.60 -8.71
C ILE A 248 14.71 -1.86 -7.76
N LYS A 249 14.40 -2.14 -6.50
CA LYS A 249 15.37 -2.56 -5.48
C LYS A 249 15.10 -4.03 -5.18
N TYR A 250 16.00 -4.89 -5.60
CA TYR A 250 15.94 -6.32 -5.35
C TYR A 250 16.80 -6.67 -4.15
N TYR A 251 16.27 -7.53 -3.28
CA TYR A 251 16.92 -8.08 -2.10
C TYR A 251 16.74 -9.59 -2.12
N GLY A 252 17.83 -10.35 -2.25
CA GLY A 252 17.72 -11.80 -2.25
C GLY A 252 18.88 -12.53 -2.89
N LEU A 253 18.69 -13.82 -3.07
CA LEU A 253 19.67 -14.71 -3.64
C LEU A 253 19.79 -14.50 -5.15
N VAL A 254 21.04 -14.37 -5.63
CA VAL A 254 21.39 -14.20 -7.03
C VAL A 254 22.43 -15.25 -7.40
N PRO A 255 22.43 -15.81 -8.64
CA PRO A 255 23.47 -16.70 -9.09
C PRO A 255 24.85 -16.02 -9.00
N ARG A 256 25.81 -16.71 -8.38
CA ARG A 256 27.17 -16.17 -8.15
C ARG A 256 27.89 -15.77 -9.41
N ASP A 257 27.74 -16.56 -10.49
CA ASP A 257 28.41 -16.27 -11.75
C ASP A 257 27.97 -14.91 -12.31
N LEU A 258 26.65 -14.64 -12.32
CA LEU A 258 26.10 -13.38 -12.80
C LEU A 258 26.47 -12.18 -11.87
N PHE A 259 26.57 -12.45 -10.57
CA PHE A 259 27.00 -11.45 -9.61
C PHE A 259 28.47 -11.05 -9.83
N ASN A 260 29.36 -12.03 -9.98
CA ASN A 260 30.79 -11.77 -10.21
C ASN A 260 31.02 -11.04 -11.55
N ASP A 261 30.34 -11.45 -12.62
CA ASP A 261 30.44 -10.79 -13.92
C ASP A 261 30.01 -9.31 -13.83
N ALA A 262 28.91 -9.01 -13.11
CA ALA A 262 28.43 -7.65 -12.93
C ALA A 262 29.38 -6.79 -12.07
N VAL A 263 30.02 -7.38 -11.09
CA VAL A 263 30.98 -6.68 -10.20
C VAL A 263 32.31 -6.42 -10.92
N GLU A 264 32.78 -7.35 -11.78
CA GLU A 264 33.99 -7.15 -12.59
C GLU A 264 33.82 -6.02 -13.61
N GLU A 265 32.59 -5.81 -14.12
CA GLU A 265 32.27 -4.68 -15.01
C GLU A 265 32.28 -3.32 -14.28
N GLU A 266 32.04 -3.29 -12.96
CA GLU A 266 31.98 -2.06 -12.14
C GLU A 266 33.34 -1.58 -11.59
N ASP A 267 34.47 -2.27 -11.86
CA ASP A 267 35.79 -1.95 -11.29
C ASP A 267 35.82 -1.81 -9.72
N ALA A 268 34.87 -2.45 -9.02
CA ALA A 268 34.72 -2.35 -7.59
C ALA A 268 35.69 -3.31 -6.85
N GLU A 269 36.46 -2.78 -5.90
CA GLU A 269 37.13 -3.61 -4.87
C GLU A 269 36.06 -4.29 -4.00
N VAL A 270 35.54 -5.43 -4.43
CA VAL A 270 34.62 -6.23 -3.61
C VAL A 270 35.38 -6.85 -2.47
N VAL A 271 35.18 -6.34 -1.29
CA VAL A 271 35.58 -7.02 -0.05
C VAL A 271 34.54 -8.11 0.21
N SER A 272 34.86 -9.36 -0.17
CA SER A 272 34.05 -10.52 0.22
C SER A 272 34.03 -10.59 1.74
N LEU A 273 32.84 -10.38 2.34
CA LEU A 273 32.67 -10.32 3.80
C LEU A 273 32.82 -11.69 4.47
N THR A 274 32.82 -12.79 3.73
CA THR A 274 32.92 -14.15 4.29
C THR A 274 33.80 -15.06 3.44
N GLU A 275 34.95 -15.48 4.01
CA GLU A 275 35.82 -16.51 3.42
C GLU A 275 35.15 -17.89 3.20
N SER A 276 34.01 -18.14 3.84
CA SER A 276 33.22 -19.39 3.72
C SER A 276 32.15 -19.36 2.63
N ALA A 277 31.95 -18.23 1.95
CA ALA A 277 30.95 -18.06 0.91
C ALA A 277 31.43 -18.53 -0.49
N GLU A 278 32.72 -18.88 -0.65
CA GLU A 278 33.30 -19.26 -1.95
C GLU A 278 32.74 -20.58 -2.55
N GLU A 279 31.98 -21.37 -1.79
CA GLU A 279 31.44 -22.66 -2.24
C GLU A 279 29.94 -22.62 -2.60
N SER A 280 29.21 -21.53 -2.36
CA SER A 280 27.76 -21.49 -2.64
C SER A 280 27.47 -21.01 -4.07
N GLU A 281 26.53 -21.66 -4.75
CA GLU A 281 26.07 -21.29 -6.10
C GLU A 281 25.29 -19.95 -6.11
N TYR A 282 24.80 -19.50 -4.96
CA TYR A 282 24.02 -18.28 -4.81
C TYR A 282 24.62 -17.36 -3.75
N VAL A 283 24.46 -16.06 -3.96
CA VAL A 283 24.89 -14.99 -3.05
C VAL A 283 23.70 -14.13 -2.69
N GLU A 284 23.59 -13.77 -1.41
CA GLU A 284 22.60 -12.80 -0.96
C GLU A 284 23.07 -11.39 -1.33
N ALA A 285 22.39 -10.75 -2.28
CA ALA A 285 22.80 -9.49 -2.88
C ALA A 285 21.69 -8.44 -2.84
N ILE A 286 22.12 -7.18 -2.91
CA ILE A 286 21.28 -6.02 -3.14
C ILE A 286 21.57 -5.52 -4.55
N VAL A 287 20.53 -5.54 -5.39
CA VAL A 287 20.61 -5.09 -6.79
C VAL A 287 19.62 -3.96 -7.00
N ILE A 288 20.09 -2.83 -7.50
CA ILE A 288 19.26 -1.65 -7.77
C ILE A 288 19.31 -1.34 -9.25
N ILE A 289 18.12 -1.32 -9.88
CA ILE A 289 17.95 -1.09 -11.32
C ILE A 289 17.06 0.13 -11.51
N ALA A 290 17.49 1.07 -12.35
CA ALA A 290 16.73 2.26 -12.70
C ALA A 290 16.44 2.28 -14.21
N ASN A 291 15.16 2.24 -14.60
CA ASN A 291 14.71 2.18 -16.01
C ASN A 291 15.42 1.11 -16.85
N GLY A 292 15.76 -0.02 -16.26
CA GLY A 292 16.47 -1.10 -16.94
C GLY A 292 18.00 -0.93 -16.94
N VAL A 293 18.57 0.05 -16.26
CA VAL A 293 20.03 0.24 -16.12
C VAL A 293 20.44 -0.15 -14.70
N LEU A 294 21.53 -0.92 -14.60
CA LEU A 294 22.08 -1.37 -13.33
C LEU A 294 22.76 -0.20 -12.61
N MET A 295 22.22 0.19 -11.46
CA MET A 295 22.70 1.34 -10.68
C MET A 295 23.60 0.95 -9.51
N LYS A 296 23.40 -0.24 -8.96
CA LYS A 296 24.17 -0.71 -7.81
C LYS A 296 24.07 -2.22 -7.68
N VAL A 297 25.20 -2.85 -7.44
CA VAL A 297 25.29 -4.26 -7.05
C VAL A 297 26.23 -4.38 -5.87
N GLU A 298 25.75 -4.96 -4.77
CA GLU A 298 26.59 -5.24 -3.62
C GLU A 298 26.13 -6.52 -2.92
N GLU A 299 27.05 -7.22 -2.29
CA GLU A 299 26.70 -8.29 -1.36
C GLU A 299 25.94 -7.68 -0.16
N ASN A 300 24.94 -8.37 0.37
CA ASN A 300 24.12 -7.85 1.45
C ASN A 300 25.01 -7.46 2.68
N PRO A 301 25.14 -6.16 2.98
CA PRO A 301 26.03 -5.67 4.03
C PRO A 301 25.46 -5.82 5.44
N TYR A 302 24.18 -6.24 5.56
CA TYR A 302 23.52 -6.35 6.85
C TYR A 302 24.01 -7.57 7.63
N MET A 303 24.13 -7.39 8.95
CA MET A 303 24.52 -8.48 9.83
C MET A 303 23.57 -9.66 9.68
N MET A 304 24.12 -10.86 9.58
CA MET A 304 23.40 -12.11 9.30
C MET A 304 22.70 -12.18 7.93
N GLN A 305 23.05 -11.28 7.01
CA GLN A 305 22.45 -11.18 5.67
C GLN A 305 20.92 -11.00 5.71
N ASP A 306 20.40 -10.34 6.75
CA ASP A 306 18.99 -10.04 6.88
C ASP A 306 18.55 -9.06 5.78
N ARG A 307 17.36 -9.29 5.22
CA ARG A 307 16.78 -8.38 4.23
C ARG A 307 16.16 -7.17 4.94
N PRO A 308 16.34 -5.95 4.43
CA PRO A 308 15.83 -4.73 5.07
C PRO A 308 14.31 -4.55 4.87
N ILE A 309 13.57 -5.63 4.79
CA ILE A 309 12.12 -5.67 4.59
C ILE A 309 11.47 -6.31 5.81
N VAL A 310 10.55 -5.59 6.41
CA VAL A 310 9.72 -6.11 7.49
C VAL A 310 8.29 -6.26 6.98
N ALA A 311 7.77 -7.45 7.01
CA ALA A 311 6.40 -7.75 6.62
C ALA A 311 5.65 -8.42 7.78
N PHE A 312 4.40 -8.01 8.00
CA PHE A 312 3.54 -8.67 8.97
C PHE A 312 2.15 -8.91 8.37
N PRO A 313 1.65 -10.14 8.39
CA PRO A 313 0.27 -10.43 8.01
C PRO A 313 -0.69 -9.99 9.13
N TRP A 314 -1.82 -9.36 8.77
CA TRP A 314 -2.87 -9.01 9.74
C TRP A 314 -3.47 -10.27 10.38
N ASP A 315 -3.93 -11.21 9.55
CA ASP A 315 -4.21 -12.58 9.94
C ASP A 315 -3.38 -13.52 9.07
N VAL A 316 -2.71 -14.46 9.69
CA VAL A 316 -1.88 -15.43 9.00
C VAL A 316 -2.74 -16.39 8.20
N VAL A 317 -2.42 -16.57 6.93
CA VAL A 317 -2.96 -17.64 6.07
C VAL A 317 -1.85 -18.66 5.83
N PRO A 318 -2.04 -19.93 6.23
CA PRO A 318 -0.98 -20.93 6.07
C PRO A 318 -0.47 -21.06 4.63
N ASN A 319 0.83 -21.19 4.46
CA ASN A 319 1.52 -21.34 3.17
C ASN A 319 1.29 -20.19 2.17
N ARG A 320 1.10 -18.98 2.67
CA ARG A 320 0.94 -17.77 1.86
C ARG A 320 1.64 -16.60 2.54
N PHE A 321 2.32 -15.79 1.74
CA PHE A 321 2.87 -14.50 2.19
C PHE A 321 1.76 -13.49 2.47
N TRP A 322 0.78 -13.39 1.57
CA TRP A 322 -0.32 -12.44 1.71
C TRP A 322 -1.31 -12.90 2.76
N GLY A 323 -1.41 -12.16 3.85
CA GLY A 323 -2.34 -12.37 4.93
C GLY A 323 -3.77 -11.97 4.57
N ARG A 324 -4.67 -12.09 5.55
CA ARG A 324 -6.07 -11.73 5.42
C ARG A 324 -6.37 -10.46 6.21
N GLY A 325 -6.79 -9.39 5.53
CA GLY A 325 -7.12 -8.10 6.13
C GLY A 325 -8.55 -8.00 6.66
N VAL A 326 -8.83 -6.89 7.34
CA VAL A 326 -10.19 -6.56 7.82
C VAL A 326 -11.15 -6.39 6.64
N CYS A 327 -10.68 -5.79 5.55
CA CYS A 327 -11.50 -5.62 4.34
C CYS A 327 -11.92 -6.94 3.73
N GLU A 328 -11.02 -7.94 3.65
CA GLU A 328 -11.37 -9.26 3.13
C GLU A 328 -12.40 -9.97 4.01
N LYS A 329 -12.27 -9.86 5.34
CA LYS A 329 -13.25 -10.44 6.28
C LYS A 329 -14.65 -9.86 6.12
N GLY A 330 -14.74 -8.54 5.99
CA GLY A 330 -16.01 -7.81 5.87
C GLY A 330 -16.57 -7.74 4.47
N TYR A 331 -15.82 -8.13 3.43
CA TYR A 331 -16.14 -7.92 2.03
C TYR A 331 -17.55 -8.36 1.62
N ASN A 332 -17.87 -9.62 1.83
CA ASN A 332 -19.17 -10.18 1.43
C ASN A 332 -20.34 -9.54 2.19
N SER A 333 -20.17 -9.29 3.47
CA SER A 333 -21.20 -8.66 4.31
C SER A 333 -21.42 -7.20 3.90
N GLN A 334 -20.35 -6.47 3.58
CA GLN A 334 -20.42 -5.09 3.08
C GLN A 334 -21.14 -5.02 1.73
N LYS A 335 -20.79 -5.91 0.79
CA LYS A 335 -21.47 -5.96 -0.53
C LYS A 335 -22.95 -6.27 -0.42
N ALA A 336 -23.35 -7.16 0.49
CA ALA A 336 -24.74 -7.46 0.78
C ALA A 336 -25.47 -6.25 1.38
N LEU A 337 -24.84 -5.56 2.33
CA LEU A 337 -25.38 -4.35 2.96
C LEU A 337 -25.60 -3.23 1.93
N ASP A 338 -24.59 -2.98 1.09
CA ASP A 338 -24.68 -1.96 0.04
C ASP A 338 -25.81 -2.25 -0.96
N THR A 339 -25.94 -3.52 -1.36
CA THR A 339 -26.99 -3.95 -2.29
C THR A 339 -28.38 -3.73 -1.69
N GLU A 340 -28.59 -4.10 -0.43
CA GLU A 340 -29.85 -3.93 0.29
C GLU A 340 -30.20 -2.44 0.46
N LEU A 341 -29.23 -1.61 0.90
CA LEU A 341 -29.45 -0.18 1.08
C LEU A 341 -29.77 0.53 -0.24
N ARG A 342 -29.07 0.19 -1.32
CA ARG A 342 -29.33 0.73 -2.67
C ARG A 342 -30.70 0.34 -3.17
N ALA A 343 -31.07 -0.94 -3.07
CA ALA A 343 -32.40 -1.42 -3.47
C ALA A 343 -33.52 -0.71 -2.70
N ARG A 344 -33.29 -0.45 -1.43
CA ARG A 344 -34.24 0.29 -0.57
C ARG A 344 -34.39 1.75 -1.00
N ILE A 345 -33.29 2.44 -1.26
CA ILE A 345 -33.30 3.85 -1.71
C ILE A 345 -34.00 3.95 -3.05
N ASP A 346 -33.72 3.02 -3.98
CA ASP A 346 -34.39 2.97 -5.30
C ASP A 346 -35.89 2.70 -5.15
N ALA A 347 -36.27 1.79 -4.24
CA ALA A 347 -37.70 1.52 -3.98
C ALA A 347 -38.40 2.72 -3.32
N LEU A 348 -37.74 3.44 -2.42
CA LEU A 348 -38.26 4.67 -1.85
C LEU A 348 -38.43 5.76 -2.90
N ALA A 349 -37.44 5.92 -3.80
CA ALA A 349 -37.55 6.87 -4.92
C ALA A 349 -38.76 6.58 -5.82
N LEU A 350 -39.03 5.31 -6.15
CA LEU A 350 -40.21 4.89 -6.90
C LEU A 350 -41.53 5.10 -6.13
N THR A 351 -41.48 5.03 -4.79
CA THR A 351 -42.65 5.28 -3.95
C THR A 351 -42.97 6.77 -3.86
N ILE A 352 -41.93 7.62 -3.77
CA ILE A 352 -42.06 9.08 -3.70
C ILE A 352 -42.44 9.67 -5.07
N HIS A 353 -41.87 9.13 -6.14
CA HIS A 353 -42.12 9.53 -7.51
C HIS A 353 -42.73 8.35 -8.29
N PRO A 354 -44.04 8.02 -8.04
CA PRO A 354 -44.65 6.87 -8.69
C PRO A 354 -44.75 7.10 -10.22
N MET A 355 -44.46 6.05 -10.97
CA MET A 355 -44.72 6.08 -12.39
C MET A 355 -46.21 6.24 -12.63
N MET A 356 -46.60 7.05 -13.61
CA MET A 356 -47.98 7.27 -14.00
C MET A 356 -48.18 6.84 -15.43
N ALA A 357 -49.21 6.03 -15.69
CA ALA A 357 -49.68 5.81 -17.01
C ALA A 357 -50.73 6.88 -17.37
N ILE A 358 -50.55 7.49 -18.53
CA ILE A 358 -51.43 8.53 -19.03
C ILE A 358 -52.00 8.07 -20.36
N ASP A 359 -53.33 8.10 -20.50
CA ASP A 359 -54.00 7.89 -21.80
C ASP A 359 -53.84 9.15 -22.70
N ALA A 360 -52.87 9.07 -23.61
CA ALA A 360 -52.56 10.19 -24.50
C ALA A 360 -53.72 10.58 -25.43
N SER A 361 -54.69 9.70 -25.67
CA SER A 361 -55.84 9.97 -26.53
C SER A 361 -56.87 10.91 -25.88
N ARG A 362 -56.89 10.96 -24.56
CA ARG A 362 -57.79 11.78 -23.74
C ARG A 362 -57.19 13.05 -23.17
N LEU A 363 -55.96 13.36 -23.55
CA LEU A 363 -55.31 14.64 -23.19
C LEU A 363 -55.60 15.70 -24.24
N PRO A 364 -55.81 16.99 -23.86
CA PRO A 364 -55.90 18.10 -24.78
C PRO A 364 -54.65 18.23 -25.65
N ARG A 365 -54.81 18.52 -26.96
CA ARG A 365 -53.70 18.68 -27.89
C ARG A 365 -52.75 19.78 -27.44
N GLY A 366 -51.45 19.46 -27.35
CA GLY A 366 -50.38 20.39 -26.97
C GLY A 366 -50.03 20.44 -25.47
N MET A 367 -50.70 19.66 -24.64
CA MET A 367 -50.38 19.58 -23.21
C MET A 367 -49.19 18.63 -22.98
N LYS A 368 -48.09 19.13 -22.42
CA LYS A 368 -46.96 18.28 -21.95
C LYS A 368 -47.32 17.71 -20.58
N PRO A 369 -47.30 16.39 -20.39
CA PRO A 369 -47.52 15.77 -19.09
C PRO A 369 -46.30 16.00 -18.20
N GLU A 370 -46.30 17.04 -17.39
CA GLU A 370 -45.29 17.31 -16.35
C GLU A 370 -45.95 17.14 -14.98
N VAL A 371 -45.40 16.27 -14.15
CA VAL A 371 -45.85 16.08 -12.77
C VAL A 371 -45.13 17.09 -11.87
N ARG A 372 -45.86 18.09 -11.34
CA ARG A 372 -45.39 19.05 -10.36
C ARG A 372 -46.39 19.16 -9.22
N PRO A 373 -45.95 19.36 -7.98
CA PRO A 373 -46.88 19.62 -6.86
C PRO A 373 -47.80 20.79 -7.15
N GLY A 374 -49.13 20.56 -6.99
CA GLY A 374 -50.15 21.59 -7.21
C GLY A 374 -50.53 21.84 -8.68
N LYS A 375 -50.01 21.08 -9.65
CA LYS A 375 -50.39 21.20 -11.05
C LYS A 375 -51.75 20.56 -11.30
N ILE A 376 -52.65 21.30 -11.93
CA ILE A 376 -53.96 20.83 -12.33
C ILE A 376 -53.90 20.33 -13.79
N PHE A 377 -54.33 19.09 -14.02
CA PHE A 377 -54.47 18.50 -15.35
C PHE A 377 -55.91 18.60 -15.83
N LEU A 378 -56.12 19.18 -16.99
CA LEU A 378 -57.39 19.16 -17.67
C LEU A 378 -57.50 17.88 -18.51
N THR A 379 -58.51 17.10 -18.31
CA THR A 379 -58.73 15.81 -19.02
C THR A 379 -60.04 15.83 -19.75
N ASN A 380 -60.11 15.21 -20.95
CA ASN A 380 -61.35 14.98 -21.67
C ASN A 380 -61.94 13.65 -21.22
N GLY A 381 -62.71 13.66 -20.13
CA GLY A 381 -63.37 12.46 -19.57
C GLY A 381 -63.11 12.27 -18.07
N ASN A 382 -63.35 11.05 -17.58
CA ASN A 382 -63.15 10.74 -16.15
C ASN A 382 -61.66 10.77 -15.77
N PRO A 383 -61.21 11.64 -14.87
CA PRO A 383 -59.78 11.75 -14.50
C PRO A 383 -59.15 10.45 -13.99
N ALA A 384 -59.95 9.60 -13.32
CA ALA A 384 -59.47 8.31 -12.80
C ALA A 384 -59.14 7.27 -13.90
N GLU A 385 -59.71 7.44 -15.07
CA GLU A 385 -59.42 6.56 -16.23
C GLU A 385 -58.23 7.07 -17.09
N VAL A 386 -57.90 8.36 -16.95
CA VAL A 386 -56.88 9.02 -17.76
C VAL A 386 -55.50 8.97 -17.08
N LEU A 387 -55.49 8.99 -15.75
CA LEU A 387 -54.30 8.99 -14.90
C LEU A 387 -54.35 7.79 -13.97
N GLN A 388 -53.51 6.79 -14.20
CA GLN A 388 -53.37 5.65 -13.30
C GLN A 388 -51.98 5.69 -12.65
N PRO A 389 -51.89 5.95 -11.34
CA PRO A 389 -50.64 5.79 -10.63
C PRO A 389 -50.32 4.30 -10.42
N PHE A 390 -49.14 3.87 -10.78
CA PHE A 390 -48.64 2.54 -10.43
C PHE A 390 -48.06 2.58 -9.01
N ASN A 391 -48.74 1.94 -8.06
CA ASN A 391 -48.21 1.71 -6.74
C ASN A 391 -47.29 0.50 -6.76
N PHE A 392 -46.01 0.72 -6.77
CA PHE A 392 -45.01 -0.28 -6.43
C PHE A 392 -45.02 -0.42 -4.90
N GLY A 393 -45.17 -1.64 -4.38
CA GLY A 393 -45.41 -1.94 -2.98
C GLY A 393 -44.58 -1.12 -1.98
N GLN A 394 -45.13 -0.98 -0.79
CA GLN A 394 -44.46 -0.25 0.29
C GLN A 394 -43.20 -1.01 0.79
N VAL A 395 -42.10 -0.29 1.04
CA VAL A 395 -40.91 -0.84 1.73
C VAL A 395 -41.34 -1.27 3.12
N GLY A 396 -41.35 -2.57 3.40
CA GLY A 396 -41.77 -3.11 4.69
C GLY A 396 -40.79 -2.83 5.83
N GLN A 397 -41.28 -2.78 7.06
CA GLN A 397 -40.42 -2.64 8.26
C GLN A 397 -39.38 -3.75 8.40
N VAL A 398 -39.65 -4.93 7.84
CA VAL A 398 -38.74 -6.09 7.85
C VAL A 398 -37.39 -5.77 7.21
N THR A 399 -37.37 -4.96 6.15
CA THR A 399 -36.14 -4.58 5.43
C THR A 399 -35.25 -3.66 6.27
N PHE A 400 -35.81 -2.86 7.19
CA PHE A 400 -35.02 -2.03 8.11
C PHE A 400 -34.29 -2.89 9.16
N ALA A 401 -34.96 -3.93 9.70
CA ALA A 401 -34.35 -4.86 10.62
C ALA A 401 -33.22 -5.67 9.94
N GLN A 402 -33.41 -6.05 8.67
CA GLN A 402 -32.42 -6.78 7.89
C GLN A 402 -31.14 -5.95 7.65
N ALA A 403 -31.25 -4.66 7.35
CA ALA A 403 -30.07 -3.81 7.21
C ALA A 403 -29.26 -3.70 8.50
N GLY A 404 -29.94 -3.53 9.64
CA GLY A 404 -29.28 -3.54 10.96
C GLY A 404 -28.57 -4.86 11.25
N GLN A 405 -29.15 -6.01 10.84
CA GLN A 405 -28.51 -7.32 10.97
C GLN A 405 -27.28 -7.44 10.06
N LEU A 406 -27.32 -6.92 8.82
CA LEU A 406 -26.20 -6.93 7.91
C LEU A 406 -25.05 -6.03 8.41
N GLU A 407 -25.36 -4.89 9.00
CA GLU A 407 -24.37 -4.03 9.66
C GLU A 407 -23.69 -4.74 10.83
N GLN A 408 -24.46 -5.41 11.69
CA GLN A 408 -23.92 -6.24 12.77
C GLN A 408 -23.06 -7.39 12.22
N MET A 409 -23.44 -8.00 11.08
CA MET A 409 -22.61 -9.01 10.43
C MET A 409 -21.26 -8.46 9.95
N VAL A 410 -21.20 -7.23 9.44
CA VAL A 410 -19.92 -6.58 9.11
C VAL A 410 -19.07 -6.45 10.37
N GLN A 411 -19.63 -5.92 11.45
CA GLN A 411 -18.91 -5.76 12.72
C GLN A 411 -18.43 -7.11 13.29
N GLN A 412 -19.27 -8.15 13.27
CA GLN A 412 -18.88 -9.49 13.72
C GLN A 412 -17.79 -10.13 12.83
N ALA A 413 -17.89 -9.97 11.51
CA ALA A 413 -16.93 -10.53 10.56
C ALA A 413 -15.55 -9.88 10.70
N THR A 414 -15.52 -8.57 10.98
CA THR A 414 -14.28 -7.79 11.11
C THR A 414 -13.67 -7.87 12.51
N GLY A 415 -14.45 -8.29 13.52
CA GLY A 415 -14.02 -8.31 14.92
C GLY A 415 -13.98 -6.90 15.55
N ALA A 416 -14.46 -5.88 14.85
CA ALA A 416 -14.56 -4.54 15.40
C ALA A 416 -15.61 -4.52 16.51
N VAL A 417 -15.17 -4.42 17.76
CA VAL A 417 -16.06 -4.29 18.91
C VAL A 417 -16.53 -2.83 18.96
N ASP A 418 -17.84 -2.65 19.04
CA ASP A 418 -18.41 -1.33 19.26
C ASP A 418 -17.95 -0.80 20.63
N SER A 419 -16.98 0.12 20.64
CA SER A 419 -16.41 0.71 21.86
C SER A 419 -17.39 1.69 22.55
N SER A 420 -18.64 1.75 22.09
CA SER A 420 -19.71 2.63 22.60
C SER A 420 -20.63 1.95 23.61
N GLY A 421 -20.19 0.83 24.23
CA GLY A 421 -20.90 0.14 25.32
C GLY A 421 -20.52 0.65 26.70
#